data_3b94fcaafcbacc2487fb7cc779828dbd
#
_entry.id   3b94fcaafcbacc2487fb7cc779828dbd
#
_cell.length_a   1.000
_cell.length_b   1.000
_cell.length_c   1.000
_cell.angle_alpha   90.00
_cell.angle_beta   90.00
_cell.angle_gamma   90.00
#
_symmetry.space_group_name_H-M   'P 1'
#
loop_
_entity.id
_entity.type
_entity.pdbx_description
1 polymer ?
#
loop_
_entity_poly.entity_id
_entity_poly.type
_entity_poly.pdbx_seq_one_letter_code
_entity_poly.pdbx_strand_id
1 'polypeptide(L)'
;MKNIFLIIFITVSFSQVNHPYPPLDLVSIPTSGTLPKGTFTIETLLTKNGGMVPKLLVGLNDNFSIGMSFGIQNFIGENKPESNKQTPEVQVKYRIFEETVSAPAFLVGLDTQGFGPFIEKAVPINIDDSSSSLETIERYEQKAWGLYVVLSKNWNMLGNLGFHIGLNKNTFEVKDNDSDLNLFFGLDKELNRSFSLLLEYNAAINDGNEYKRELDGLGEITVGKGLGFLNAGLRWNIAQNLLIEVNFKDINLDADDFANREIKIMYSEKF
;
A
#
# COMPACT_ATOMS: atom_id res chain seq x y z
N MET A 1 -44.61 29.41 -8.56
CA MET A 1 -43.48 29.04 -9.44
C MET A 1 -42.91 27.72 -8.92
N LYS A 2 -43.16 26.61 -9.63
CA LYS A 2 -42.71 25.26 -9.24
C LYS A 2 -41.30 25.07 -9.78
N ASN A 3 -40.31 24.90 -8.90
CA ASN A 3 -38.95 24.51 -9.28
C ASN A 3 -38.94 23.02 -9.65
N ILE A 4 -38.79 22.75 -10.94
CA ILE A 4 -38.57 21.41 -11.46
C ILE A 4 -37.07 21.11 -11.26
N PHE A 5 -36.72 20.23 -10.31
CA PHE A 5 -35.40 19.65 -10.21
C PHE A 5 -35.26 18.57 -11.31
N LEU A 6 -34.47 18.90 -12.33
CA LEU A 6 -34.11 17.97 -13.38
C LEU A 6 -32.98 17.06 -12.83
N ILE A 7 -33.33 15.85 -12.41
CA ILE A 7 -32.34 14.82 -12.05
C ILE A 7 -31.85 14.21 -13.37
N ILE A 8 -30.64 14.57 -13.78
CA ILE A 8 -29.97 13.93 -14.92
C ILE A 8 -29.41 12.60 -14.42
N PHE A 9 -30.07 11.50 -14.76
CA PHE A 9 -29.51 10.16 -14.64
C PHE A 9 -28.46 9.98 -15.75
N ILE A 10 -27.17 10.10 -15.39
CA ILE A 10 -26.10 9.66 -16.25
C ILE A 10 -26.06 8.13 -16.14
N THR A 11 -26.65 7.44 -17.11
CA THR A 11 -26.46 6.00 -17.27
C THR A 11 -25.06 5.76 -17.82
N VAL A 12 -24.09 5.55 -16.93
CA VAL A 12 -22.78 5.06 -17.31
C VAL A 12 -22.97 3.59 -17.67
N SER A 13 -22.88 3.26 -18.96
CA SER A 13 -22.84 1.88 -19.41
C SER A 13 -21.50 1.29 -18.99
N PHE A 14 -21.49 0.57 -17.86
CA PHE A 14 -20.31 -0.15 -17.41
C PHE A 14 -20.08 -1.33 -18.38
N SER A 15 -19.02 -1.23 -19.18
CA SER A 15 -18.47 -2.38 -19.89
C SER A 15 -18.03 -3.42 -18.86
N GLN A 16 -18.23 -4.70 -19.17
CA GLN A 16 -17.82 -5.80 -18.28
C GLN A 16 -16.29 -5.87 -18.28
N VAL A 17 -15.70 -5.32 -17.23
CA VAL A 17 -14.24 -5.27 -17.09
C VAL A 17 -13.82 -6.32 -16.08
N ASN A 18 -13.11 -7.36 -16.54
CA ASN A 18 -12.33 -8.24 -15.67
C ASN A 18 -10.90 -7.78 -15.70
N HIS A 19 -10.31 -7.53 -14.55
CA HIS A 19 -8.87 -7.29 -14.47
C HIS A 19 -8.14 -8.56 -14.94
N PRO A 20 -7.16 -8.44 -15.85
CA PRO A 20 -6.57 -9.61 -16.52
C PRO A 20 -5.66 -10.46 -15.62
N TYR A 21 -5.41 -10.06 -14.39
CA TYR A 21 -4.55 -10.76 -13.43
C TYR A 21 -5.04 -10.55 -11.97
N PRO A 22 -4.65 -11.44 -11.04
CA PRO A 22 -4.97 -11.28 -9.62
C PRO A 22 -4.41 -9.96 -9.06
N PRO A 23 -5.05 -9.37 -8.04
CA PRO A 23 -4.55 -8.15 -7.42
C PRO A 23 -3.10 -8.34 -6.96
N LEU A 24 -2.24 -7.34 -7.23
CA LEU A 24 -0.83 -7.36 -6.83
C LEU A 24 -0.66 -7.07 -5.34
N ASP A 25 -1.52 -6.22 -4.82
CA ASP A 25 -1.65 -5.85 -3.41
C ASP A 25 -3.13 -5.57 -3.09
N LEU A 26 -3.44 -5.45 -1.80
CA LEU A 26 -4.69 -4.84 -1.33
C LEU A 26 -4.51 -3.32 -1.22
N VAL A 27 -4.81 -2.73 -0.08
CA VAL A 27 -4.51 -1.31 0.14
C VAL A 27 -3.00 -1.10 0.16
N SER A 28 -2.31 -1.86 1.02
CA SER A 28 -0.86 -1.83 1.19
C SER A 28 -0.22 -3.21 1.29
N ILE A 29 -0.89 -4.22 1.86
CA ILE A 29 -0.31 -5.55 2.02
C ILE A 29 -0.16 -6.27 0.69
N PRO A 30 0.97 -6.96 0.47
CA PRO A 30 1.18 -7.74 -0.74
C PRO A 30 0.26 -8.97 -0.79
N THR A 31 -0.11 -9.35 -2.01
CA THR A 31 -0.79 -10.61 -2.30
C THR A 31 0.12 -11.55 -3.08
N SER A 32 -0.33 -12.77 -3.38
CA SER A 32 0.40 -13.68 -4.27
C SER A 32 0.18 -13.39 -5.77
N GLY A 33 -0.44 -12.26 -6.11
CA GLY A 33 -0.59 -11.80 -7.48
C GLY A 33 0.76 -11.41 -8.11
N THR A 34 0.95 -11.77 -9.39
CA THR A 34 2.08 -11.39 -10.25
C THR A 34 1.55 -10.87 -11.57
N LEU A 35 2.33 -10.03 -12.25
CA LEU A 35 1.99 -9.58 -13.60
C LEU A 35 2.26 -10.70 -14.60
N PRO A 36 1.37 -10.93 -15.59
CA PRO A 36 1.64 -11.85 -16.69
C PRO A 36 2.87 -11.43 -17.49
N LYS A 37 3.51 -12.40 -18.15
CA LYS A 37 4.64 -12.14 -19.02
C LYS A 37 4.33 -11.07 -20.06
N GLY A 38 5.24 -10.09 -20.20
CA GLY A 38 5.11 -9.01 -21.18
C GLY A 38 4.04 -7.98 -20.82
N THR A 39 3.63 -7.90 -19.53
CA THR A 39 2.73 -6.87 -19.03
C THR A 39 3.53 -5.88 -18.17
N PHE A 40 3.26 -4.60 -18.32
CA PHE A 40 3.74 -3.59 -17.40
C PHE A 40 2.56 -2.89 -16.71
N THR A 41 2.82 -2.34 -15.55
CA THR A 41 1.87 -1.54 -14.78
C THR A 41 2.55 -0.27 -14.31
N ILE A 42 1.91 0.86 -14.57
CA ILE A 42 2.25 2.15 -13.96
C ILE A 42 1.22 2.40 -12.87
N GLU A 43 1.70 2.48 -11.65
CA GLU A 43 0.90 2.81 -10.48
C GLU A 43 1.31 4.19 -9.96
N THR A 44 0.35 4.99 -9.56
CA THR A 44 0.59 6.26 -8.87
C THR A 44 -0.26 6.29 -7.61
N LEU A 45 0.40 6.31 -6.47
CA LEU A 45 -0.24 6.48 -5.17
C LEU A 45 -0.14 7.95 -4.78
N LEU A 46 -1.28 8.60 -4.59
CA LEU A 46 -1.38 9.94 -4.03
C LEU A 46 -1.65 9.81 -2.53
N THR A 47 -0.76 10.35 -1.72
CA THR A 47 -0.78 10.22 -0.27
C THR A 47 -1.20 11.51 0.42
N LYS A 48 -1.35 11.48 1.74
CA LYS A 48 -1.62 12.66 2.56
C LYS A 48 -0.61 13.78 2.27
N ASN A 49 -1.00 15.02 2.52
CA ASN A 49 -0.15 16.21 2.38
C ASN A 49 0.46 16.39 0.97
N GLY A 50 -0.25 15.91 -0.06
CA GLY A 50 0.19 16.06 -1.45
C GLY A 50 1.40 15.22 -1.84
N GLY A 51 1.70 14.16 -1.09
CA GLY A 51 2.75 13.21 -1.47
C GLY A 51 2.34 12.35 -2.66
N MET A 52 3.31 11.82 -3.40
CA MET A 52 3.10 10.95 -4.54
C MET A 52 4.16 9.84 -4.59
N VAL A 53 3.73 8.62 -4.89
CA VAL A 53 4.63 7.48 -5.11
C VAL A 53 4.32 6.86 -6.47
N PRO A 54 5.00 7.28 -7.55
CA PRO A 54 4.98 6.56 -8.82
C PRO A 54 5.73 5.25 -8.71
N LYS A 55 5.16 4.18 -9.27
CA LYS A 55 5.73 2.83 -9.31
C LYS A 55 5.56 2.25 -10.71
N LEU A 56 6.60 1.63 -11.22
CA LEU A 56 6.59 0.86 -12.46
C LEU A 56 6.87 -0.60 -12.13
N LEU A 57 5.98 -1.51 -12.55
CA LEU A 57 6.18 -2.96 -12.43
C LEU A 57 6.14 -3.61 -13.81
N VAL A 58 6.92 -4.67 -13.99
CA VAL A 58 7.00 -5.45 -15.23
C VAL A 58 6.96 -6.94 -14.91
N GLY A 59 6.08 -7.66 -15.61
CA GLY A 59 6.01 -9.13 -15.61
C GLY A 59 7.04 -9.72 -16.57
N LEU A 60 8.11 -10.31 -16.04
CA LEU A 60 9.14 -10.98 -16.84
C LEU A 60 8.70 -12.38 -17.26
N ASN A 61 7.96 -13.06 -16.41
CA ASN A 61 7.18 -14.24 -16.72
C ASN A 61 5.94 -14.28 -15.81
N ASP A 62 5.05 -15.26 -16.00
CA ASP A 62 3.77 -15.32 -15.29
C ASP A 62 3.90 -15.46 -13.77
N ASN A 63 5.08 -15.87 -13.29
CA ASN A 63 5.37 -16.05 -11.87
C ASN A 63 6.40 -15.06 -11.31
N PHE A 64 6.98 -14.19 -12.16
CA PHE A 64 8.06 -13.30 -11.74
C PHE A 64 7.85 -11.87 -12.24
N SER A 65 7.77 -10.94 -11.32
CA SER A 65 7.62 -9.51 -11.60
C SER A 65 8.68 -8.71 -10.84
N ILE A 66 9.17 -7.66 -11.48
CA ILE A 66 10.08 -6.70 -10.86
C ILE A 66 9.51 -5.29 -11.01
N GLY A 67 9.89 -4.39 -10.13
CA GLY A 67 9.47 -3.01 -10.19
C GLY A 67 10.43 -2.05 -9.51
N MET A 68 10.15 -0.77 -9.73
CA MET A 68 10.82 0.33 -9.04
C MET A 68 9.81 1.43 -8.72
N SER A 69 10.09 2.16 -7.65
CA SER A 69 9.26 3.30 -7.22
C SER A 69 10.10 4.43 -6.65
N PHE A 70 9.48 5.61 -6.57
CA PHE A 70 10.05 6.80 -5.95
C PHE A 70 9.00 7.46 -5.07
N GLY A 71 9.36 7.81 -3.83
CA GLY A 71 8.51 8.62 -2.98
C GLY A 71 8.85 10.11 -3.10
N ILE A 72 7.84 10.95 -3.31
CA ILE A 72 7.98 12.39 -3.40
C ILE A 72 7.00 13.00 -2.41
N GLN A 73 7.46 13.85 -1.51
CA GLN A 73 6.61 14.62 -0.60
C GLN A 73 6.30 15.99 -1.19
N ASN A 74 5.18 16.59 -0.79
CA ASN A 74 4.76 17.93 -1.23
C ASN A 74 4.69 18.09 -2.76
N PHE A 75 4.41 17.03 -3.51
CA PHE A 75 4.29 17.09 -4.97
C PHE A 75 3.08 17.94 -5.40
N ILE A 76 1.99 17.88 -4.63
CA ILE A 76 0.80 18.68 -4.80
C ILE A 76 0.69 19.64 -3.61
N GLY A 77 0.67 20.95 -3.84
CA GLY A 77 0.57 21.95 -2.79
C GLY A 77 1.48 23.15 -3.02
N GLU A 78 1.65 23.97 -1.99
CA GLU A 78 2.46 25.22 -2.05
C GLU A 78 3.92 24.97 -1.63
N ASN A 79 4.21 23.87 -0.94
CA ASN A 79 5.55 23.55 -0.47
C ASN A 79 6.41 22.98 -1.60
N LYS A 80 7.72 23.11 -1.45
CA LYS A 80 8.67 22.60 -2.43
C LYS A 80 8.63 21.06 -2.45
N PRO A 81 8.52 20.41 -3.63
CA PRO A 81 8.61 18.96 -3.73
C PRO A 81 9.97 18.44 -3.25
N GLU A 82 9.93 17.38 -2.45
CA GLU A 82 11.13 16.74 -1.91
C GLU A 82 11.06 15.22 -2.14
N SER A 83 12.17 14.65 -2.63
CA SER A 83 12.27 13.19 -2.78
C SER A 83 12.56 12.55 -1.43
N ASN A 84 11.88 11.43 -1.13
CA ASN A 84 12.11 10.66 0.09
C ASN A 84 13.54 10.13 0.17
N LYS A 85 14.05 9.61 -0.95
CA LYS A 85 15.41 9.13 -1.10
C LYS A 85 15.98 9.54 -2.45
N GLN A 86 17.30 9.54 -2.57
CA GLN A 86 17.99 9.80 -3.84
C GLN A 86 17.98 8.59 -4.77
N THR A 87 17.81 7.38 -4.23
CA THR A 87 17.78 6.12 -4.98
C THR A 87 16.35 5.61 -5.11
N PRO A 88 16.02 4.93 -6.23
CA PRO A 88 14.74 4.26 -6.35
C PRO A 88 14.61 3.11 -5.37
N GLU A 89 13.38 2.85 -4.94
CA GLU A 89 13.02 1.64 -4.21
C GLU A 89 12.69 0.52 -5.20
N VAL A 90 12.87 -0.71 -4.75
CA VAL A 90 12.81 -1.91 -5.61
C VAL A 90 11.72 -2.86 -5.11
N GLN A 91 10.97 -3.41 -6.06
CA GLN A 91 9.97 -4.45 -5.82
C GLN A 91 10.35 -5.71 -6.60
N VAL A 92 10.26 -6.85 -5.94
CA VAL A 92 10.45 -8.18 -6.56
C VAL A 92 9.35 -9.11 -6.04
N LYS A 93 8.69 -9.80 -6.95
CA LYS A 93 7.67 -10.80 -6.62
C LYS A 93 7.96 -12.10 -7.35
N TYR A 94 8.03 -13.20 -6.63
CA TYR A 94 8.20 -14.53 -7.21
C TYR A 94 7.20 -15.50 -6.63
N ARG A 95 6.21 -15.90 -7.45
CA ARG A 95 5.20 -16.89 -7.09
C ARG A 95 5.76 -18.29 -7.28
N ILE A 96 5.95 -19.00 -6.17
CA ILE A 96 6.52 -20.36 -6.15
C ILE A 96 5.47 -21.39 -6.56
N PHE A 97 4.24 -21.25 -6.03
CA PHE A 97 3.13 -22.14 -6.33
C PHE A 97 1.90 -21.31 -6.74
N GLU A 98 1.22 -21.77 -7.79
CA GLU A 98 -0.06 -21.23 -8.20
C GLU A 98 -1.19 -21.76 -7.31
N GLU A 99 -2.26 -20.98 -7.23
CA GLU A 99 -3.48 -21.42 -6.56
C GLU A 99 -4.11 -22.60 -7.30
N THR A 100 -4.51 -23.61 -6.53
CA THR A 100 -5.30 -24.76 -7.02
C THR A 100 -6.60 -24.85 -6.24
N VAL A 101 -7.49 -25.77 -6.61
CA VAL A 101 -8.75 -25.99 -5.87
C VAL A 101 -8.48 -26.29 -4.39
N SER A 102 -7.42 -27.05 -4.09
CA SER A 102 -7.10 -27.54 -2.74
C SER A 102 -6.01 -26.76 -2.02
N ALA A 103 -5.16 -26.01 -2.73
CA ALA A 103 -4.01 -25.33 -2.15
C ALA A 103 -4.01 -23.82 -2.47
N PRO A 104 -3.57 -22.96 -1.53
CA PRO A 104 -3.37 -21.54 -1.80
C PRO A 104 -2.18 -21.31 -2.73
N ALA A 105 -2.14 -20.17 -3.39
CA ALA A 105 -0.92 -19.68 -4.03
C ALA A 105 0.10 -19.29 -2.96
N PHE A 106 1.39 -19.47 -3.24
CA PHE A 106 2.49 -19.09 -2.37
C PHE A 106 3.49 -18.22 -3.13
N LEU A 107 3.80 -17.06 -2.56
CA LEU A 107 4.71 -16.08 -3.14
C LEU A 107 5.75 -15.65 -2.10
N VAL A 108 6.97 -15.42 -2.57
CA VAL A 108 8.02 -14.70 -1.85
C VAL A 108 8.32 -13.40 -2.56
N GLY A 109 8.62 -12.35 -1.82
CA GLY A 109 8.90 -11.05 -2.41
C GLY A 109 9.80 -10.17 -1.57
N LEU A 110 10.14 -9.06 -2.19
CA LEU A 110 10.91 -7.97 -1.60
C LEU A 110 10.23 -6.67 -2.01
N ASP A 111 10.02 -5.77 -1.06
CA ASP A 111 9.62 -4.40 -1.33
C ASP A 111 10.34 -3.48 -0.36
N THR A 112 11.14 -2.57 -0.89
CA THR A 112 11.90 -1.59 -0.10
C THR A 112 11.19 -0.24 0.00
N GLN A 113 10.03 -0.07 -0.66
CA GLN A 113 9.22 1.14 -0.56
C GLN A 113 8.38 1.12 0.72
N GLY A 114 8.69 2.03 1.63
CA GLY A 114 7.85 2.31 2.79
C GLY A 114 6.77 3.36 2.48
N PHE A 115 5.98 3.69 3.48
CA PHE A 115 4.88 4.64 3.36
C PHE A 115 5.19 5.93 4.14
N GLY A 116 4.70 7.06 3.59
CA GLY A 116 4.98 8.38 4.15
C GLY A 116 6.40 8.88 3.85
N PRO A 117 6.86 9.94 4.54
CA PRO A 117 8.20 10.49 4.38
C PRO A 117 9.28 9.54 4.92
N PHE A 118 10.49 9.64 4.34
CA PHE A 118 11.67 8.97 4.87
C PHE A 118 12.37 9.87 5.90
N ILE A 119 12.67 9.33 7.07
CA ILE A 119 13.16 10.08 8.22
C ILE A 119 14.51 9.54 8.64
N GLU A 120 15.53 10.40 8.52
CA GLU A 120 16.88 10.04 8.92
C GLU A 120 17.08 10.08 10.44
N LYS A 121 16.47 11.09 11.10
CA LYS A 121 16.63 11.32 12.53
C LYS A 121 15.33 11.78 13.16
N ALA A 122 15.03 11.26 14.35
CA ALA A 122 13.84 11.61 15.13
C ALA A 122 14.13 11.53 16.64
N VAL A 123 13.18 12.01 17.43
CA VAL A 123 13.25 12.00 18.91
C VAL A 123 12.40 10.84 19.42
N PRO A 124 12.93 9.92 20.25
CA PRO A 124 12.14 8.85 20.88
C PRO A 124 11.05 9.42 21.78
N ILE A 125 9.85 8.81 21.78
CA ILE A 125 8.72 9.28 22.61
C ILE A 125 8.75 8.70 24.02
N ASN A 126 9.27 7.49 24.20
CA ASN A 126 9.16 6.70 25.44
C ASN A 126 10.36 6.83 26.39
N ILE A 127 11.17 7.88 26.28
CA ILE A 127 12.29 8.10 27.20
C ILE A 127 11.89 9.18 28.21
N ASP A 128 11.80 8.79 29.48
CA ASP A 128 11.52 9.66 30.66
C ASP A 128 12.63 10.71 30.92
N ASP A 129 13.51 10.95 29.98
CA ASP A 129 14.65 11.85 30.14
C ASP A 129 14.38 13.17 29.40
N SER A 130 14.39 14.25 30.14
CA SER A 130 14.23 15.63 29.65
C SER A 130 15.37 16.10 28.71
N SER A 131 16.24 15.21 28.28
CA SER A 131 17.35 15.40 27.35
C SER A 131 17.23 14.54 26.08
N SER A 132 16.02 14.36 25.52
CA SER A 132 15.81 13.57 24.31
C SER A 132 16.58 14.16 23.14
N SER A 133 17.67 13.53 22.77
CA SER A 133 18.49 13.89 21.60
C SER A 133 17.93 13.23 20.34
N LEU A 134 18.18 13.86 19.18
CA LEU A 134 17.85 13.27 17.89
C LEU A 134 18.67 11.98 17.68
N GLU A 135 17.97 10.88 17.52
CA GLU A 135 18.56 9.59 17.17
C GLU A 135 18.46 9.33 15.66
N THR A 136 19.45 8.61 15.12
CA THR A 136 19.45 8.18 13.72
C THR A 136 18.60 6.93 13.58
N ILE A 137 17.49 7.02 12.83
CA ILE A 137 16.54 5.92 12.63
C ILE A 137 16.48 5.44 11.18
N GLU A 138 16.75 6.29 10.19
CA GLU A 138 16.80 6.00 8.74
C GLU A 138 15.71 5.04 8.27
N ARG A 139 14.45 5.47 8.38
CA ARG A 139 13.28 4.67 8.03
C ARG A 139 12.14 5.53 7.49
N TYR A 140 11.19 4.89 6.84
CA TYR A 140 9.91 5.52 6.50
C TYR A 140 9.01 5.70 7.73
N GLU A 141 8.04 6.63 7.65
CA GLU A 141 6.99 6.82 8.67
C GLU A 141 6.35 5.47 9.04
N GLN A 142 5.94 4.69 8.05
CA GLN A 142 5.61 3.26 8.18
C GLN A 142 6.63 2.46 7.38
N LYS A 143 7.28 1.49 8.02
CA LYS A 143 8.34 0.67 7.40
C LYS A 143 7.91 -0.01 6.11
N ALA A 144 8.85 -0.14 5.19
CA ALA A 144 8.73 -1.01 4.04
C ALA A 144 8.51 -2.47 4.46
N TRP A 145 7.91 -3.26 3.57
CA TRP A 145 7.71 -4.70 3.84
C TRP A 145 9.04 -5.45 4.00
N GLY A 146 10.08 -5.02 3.30
CA GLY A 146 11.33 -5.77 3.23
C GLY A 146 11.14 -7.11 2.53
N LEU A 147 11.72 -8.16 3.07
CA LEU A 147 11.47 -9.54 2.63
C LEU A 147 10.13 -10.02 3.18
N TYR A 148 9.32 -10.65 2.33
CA TYR A 148 8.01 -11.16 2.73
C TYR A 148 7.66 -12.48 2.06
N VAL A 149 6.76 -13.22 2.71
CA VAL A 149 6.09 -14.40 2.16
C VAL A 149 4.59 -14.22 2.32
N VAL A 150 3.81 -14.65 1.33
CA VAL A 150 2.34 -14.54 1.37
C VAL A 150 1.68 -15.78 0.78
N LEU A 151 0.59 -16.19 1.41
CA LEU A 151 -0.36 -17.18 0.94
C LEU A 151 -1.66 -16.47 0.54
N SER A 152 -2.19 -16.79 -0.63
CA SER A 152 -3.46 -16.23 -1.11
C SER A 152 -4.38 -17.34 -1.59
N LYS A 153 -5.65 -17.25 -1.20
CA LYS A 153 -6.69 -18.21 -1.59
C LYS A 153 -7.95 -17.47 -1.96
N ASN A 154 -8.56 -17.88 -3.06
CA ASN A 154 -9.78 -17.30 -3.58
C ASN A 154 -10.93 -18.31 -3.54
N TRP A 155 -12.13 -17.82 -3.23
CA TRP A 155 -13.39 -18.57 -3.26
C TRP A 155 -14.43 -17.82 -4.07
N ASN A 156 -15.22 -18.56 -4.81
CA ASN A 156 -16.38 -17.98 -5.51
C ASN A 156 -17.61 -18.03 -4.59
N MET A 157 -17.88 -16.91 -3.91
CA MET A 157 -19.01 -16.75 -3.00
C MET A 157 -19.78 -15.47 -3.37
N LEU A 158 -20.77 -15.56 -4.26
CA LEU A 158 -21.48 -14.37 -4.78
C LEU A 158 -20.51 -13.29 -5.29
N GLY A 159 -19.64 -13.65 -6.23
CA GLY A 159 -18.45 -12.92 -6.64
C GLY A 159 -17.19 -13.46 -5.96
N ASN A 160 -16.03 -13.00 -6.39
CA ASN A 160 -14.75 -13.45 -5.83
C ASN A 160 -14.56 -12.95 -4.39
N LEU A 161 -14.06 -13.82 -3.51
CA LEU A 161 -13.60 -13.52 -2.16
C LEU A 161 -12.17 -14.03 -2.04
N GLY A 162 -11.19 -13.12 -2.00
CA GLY A 162 -9.80 -13.42 -1.75
C GLY A 162 -9.45 -13.28 -0.28
N PHE A 163 -8.61 -14.16 0.21
CA PHE A 163 -7.99 -14.08 1.54
C PHE A 163 -6.48 -14.20 1.41
N HIS A 164 -5.77 -13.32 2.11
CA HIS A 164 -4.33 -13.20 2.04
C HIS A 164 -3.75 -13.16 3.45
N ILE A 165 -2.70 -13.92 3.69
CA ILE A 165 -1.98 -13.92 4.96
C ILE A 165 -0.49 -14.05 4.69
N GLY A 166 0.33 -13.31 5.41
CA GLY A 166 1.76 -13.35 5.20
C GLY A 166 2.57 -12.88 6.40
N LEU A 167 3.86 -13.07 6.26
CA LEU A 167 4.87 -12.63 7.20
C LEU A 167 5.90 -11.79 6.46
N ASN A 168 6.45 -10.80 7.13
CA ASN A 168 7.54 -10.02 6.58
C ASN A 168 8.60 -9.68 7.62
N LYS A 169 9.81 -9.45 7.14
CA LYS A 169 10.93 -8.96 7.93
C LYS A 169 11.66 -7.87 7.16
N ASN A 170 11.65 -6.66 7.70
CA ASN A 170 12.45 -5.59 7.15
C ASN A 170 13.88 -5.69 7.69
N THR A 171 14.85 -5.81 6.79
CA THR A 171 16.29 -5.86 7.09
C THR A 171 17.05 -4.63 6.60
N PHE A 172 16.34 -3.66 6.05
CA PHE A 172 16.90 -2.42 5.49
C PHE A 172 16.76 -1.23 6.43
N GLU A 173 15.65 -1.17 7.18
CA GLU A 173 15.29 -0.10 8.10
C GLU A 173 15.40 -0.62 9.54
N VAL A 174 16.65 -0.88 9.98
CA VAL A 174 16.93 -1.53 11.27
C VAL A 174 17.62 -0.60 12.29
N LYS A 175 17.87 0.66 11.93
CA LYS A 175 18.58 1.60 12.80
C LYS A 175 17.74 2.08 13.99
N ASP A 176 16.45 1.88 13.95
CA ASP A 176 15.54 2.11 15.08
C ASP A 176 15.52 0.96 16.09
N ASN A 177 16.41 -0.05 15.94
CA ASN A 177 16.52 -1.25 16.77
C ASN A 177 15.25 -2.12 16.82
N ASP A 178 14.39 -2.01 15.83
CA ASP A 178 13.19 -2.83 15.69
C ASP A 178 13.23 -3.59 14.35
N SER A 179 13.58 -4.87 14.39
CA SER A 179 13.66 -5.74 13.21
C SER A 179 12.90 -7.05 13.42
N ASP A 180 11.82 -7.01 14.19
CA ASP A 180 11.02 -8.17 14.50
C ASP A 180 10.31 -8.75 13.27
N LEU A 181 9.87 -9.99 13.38
CA LEU A 181 9.04 -10.62 12.38
C LEU A 181 7.62 -10.07 12.51
N ASN A 182 7.08 -9.58 11.41
CA ASN A 182 5.74 -9.02 11.38
C ASN A 182 4.76 -9.94 10.67
N LEU A 183 3.49 -9.85 11.06
CA LEU A 183 2.35 -10.58 10.51
C LEU A 183 1.38 -9.60 9.85
N PHE A 184 0.84 -9.97 8.70
CA PHE A 184 -0.24 -9.26 8.04
C PHE A 184 -1.28 -10.22 7.47
N PHE A 185 -2.52 -9.75 7.36
CA PHE A 185 -3.60 -10.47 6.67
C PHE A 185 -4.61 -9.49 6.07
N GLY A 186 -5.37 -9.97 5.11
CA GLY A 186 -6.42 -9.16 4.52
C GLY A 186 -7.32 -9.98 3.62
N LEU A 187 -8.37 -9.32 3.16
CA LEU A 187 -9.36 -9.87 2.26
C LEU A 187 -9.76 -8.84 1.20
N ASP A 188 -10.10 -9.34 0.04
CA ASP A 188 -10.80 -8.59 -0.99
C ASP A 188 -12.12 -9.28 -1.34
N LYS A 189 -13.16 -8.48 -1.53
CA LYS A 189 -14.49 -8.95 -1.88
C LYS A 189 -14.99 -8.23 -3.11
N GLU A 190 -15.17 -8.98 -4.19
CA GLU A 190 -15.85 -8.49 -5.37
C GLU A 190 -17.34 -8.26 -5.04
N LEU A 191 -17.80 -7.02 -5.14
CA LEU A 191 -19.20 -6.61 -5.00
C LEU A 191 -19.94 -6.79 -6.32
N ASN A 192 -19.27 -6.41 -7.39
CA ASN A 192 -19.68 -6.61 -8.78
C ASN A 192 -18.44 -6.56 -9.66
N ARG A 193 -18.59 -6.70 -10.98
CA ARG A 193 -17.47 -6.75 -11.93
C ARG A 193 -16.57 -5.51 -11.95
N SER A 194 -17.07 -4.39 -11.46
CA SER A 194 -16.32 -3.13 -11.46
C SER A 194 -15.84 -2.70 -10.07
N PHE A 195 -16.48 -3.19 -9.01
CA PHE A 195 -16.16 -2.75 -7.64
C PHE A 195 -15.80 -3.92 -6.75
N SER A 196 -14.73 -3.71 -5.97
CA SER A 196 -14.30 -4.61 -4.90
C SER A 196 -14.04 -3.84 -3.62
N LEU A 197 -14.39 -4.43 -2.49
CA LEU A 197 -14.00 -3.96 -1.16
C LEU A 197 -12.69 -4.62 -0.75
N LEU A 198 -11.82 -3.84 -0.13
CA LEU A 198 -10.54 -4.28 0.42
C LEU A 198 -10.55 -4.02 1.92
N LEU A 199 -10.06 -4.99 2.68
CA LEU A 199 -9.83 -4.86 4.12
C LEU A 199 -8.53 -5.56 4.47
N GLU A 200 -7.68 -4.90 5.24
CA GLU A 200 -6.40 -5.47 5.64
C GLU A 200 -5.97 -5.04 7.03
N TYR A 201 -5.20 -5.87 7.66
CA TYR A 201 -4.57 -5.59 8.94
C TYR A 201 -3.08 -5.95 8.87
N ASN A 202 -2.24 -4.96 9.17
CA ASN A 202 -0.82 -5.12 9.39
C ASN A 202 -0.57 -5.04 10.89
N ALA A 203 -0.07 -6.09 11.51
CA ALA A 203 0.17 -6.13 12.95
C ALA A 203 1.24 -5.14 13.41
N ALA A 204 2.13 -4.72 12.50
CA ALA A 204 3.19 -3.74 12.73
C ALA A 204 4.08 -4.07 13.95
N ILE A 205 4.34 -5.37 14.17
CA ILE A 205 5.17 -5.84 15.29
C ILE A 205 6.59 -5.28 15.16
N ASN A 206 7.08 -5.12 13.93
CA ASN A 206 8.37 -4.53 13.60
C ASN A 206 8.35 -3.00 13.53
N ASP A 207 7.32 -2.37 14.04
CA ASP A 207 7.08 -0.92 13.99
C ASP A 207 6.65 -0.38 15.38
N GLY A 208 7.16 -1.04 16.45
CA GLY A 208 6.78 -0.82 17.83
C GLY A 208 7.48 0.36 18.50
N ASN A 209 8.64 0.78 18.00
CA ASN A 209 9.38 1.91 18.55
C ASN A 209 8.84 3.23 18.00
N GLU A 210 8.36 4.10 18.89
CA GLU A 210 7.72 5.35 18.51
C GLU A 210 8.70 6.53 18.60
N TYR A 211 8.69 7.36 17.55
CA TYR A 211 9.50 8.57 17.45
C TYR A 211 8.66 9.74 16.97
N LYS A 212 9.08 10.96 17.32
CA LYS A 212 8.50 12.21 16.82
C LYS A 212 9.49 12.99 15.99
N ARG A 213 9.00 13.57 14.91
CA ARG A 213 9.77 14.47 14.05
C ARG A 213 8.88 15.57 13.51
N GLU A 214 9.35 16.81 13.63
CA GLU A 214 8.77 17.94 12.90
C GLU A 214 9.45 18.06 11.54
N LEU A 215 8.65 18.09 10.48
CA LEU A 215 9.09 18.24 9.10
C LEU A 215 8.48 19.49 8.49
N ASP A 216 9.30 20.21 7.71
CA ASP A 216 8.86 21.40 6.99
C ASP A 216 7.71 21.05 6.04
N GLY A 217 6.59 21.77 6.17
CA GLY A 217 5.40 21.56 5.34
C GLY A 217 4.51 20.36 5.71
N LEU A 218 4.95 19.47 6.58
CA LEU A 218 4.17 18.31 7.05
C LEU A 218 3.75 18.42 8.53
N GLY A 219 4.41 19.31 9.31
CA GLY A 219 4.21 19.44 10.75
C GLY A 219 4.87 18.32 11.56
N GLU A 220 4.38 18.10 12.78
CA GLU A 220 4.84 17.00 13.63
C GLU A 220 4.25 15.67 13.11
N ILE A 221 5.11 14.70 12.89
CA ILE A 221 4.73 13.33 12.53
C ILE A 221 5.21 12.35 13.58
N THR A 222 4.43 11.30 13.79
CA THR A 222 4.79 10.15 14.63
C THR A 222 5.23 9.01 13.71
N VAL A 223 6.39 8.44 14.00
CA VAL A 223 6.98 7.31 13.31
C VAL A 223 6.92 6.10 14.22
N GLY A 224 6.45 4.97 13.68
CA GLY A 224 6.13 3.80 14.50
C GLY A 224 4.80 3.96 15.23
N LYS A 225 4.08 2.88 15.47
CA LYS A 225 2.76 2.96 16.08
C LYS A 225 2.50 1.94 17.19
N GLY A 226 3.15 0.78 17.16
CA GLY A 226 3.02 -0.26 18.18
C GLY A 226 1.71 -1.05 18.21
N LEU A 227 0.62 -0.58 17.62
CA LEU A 227 -0.71 -1.19 17.69
C LEU A 227 -1.24 -1.76 16.37
N GLY A 228 -0.45 -1.72 15.31
CA GLY A 228 -0.84 -2.18 13.99
C GLY A 228 -1.74 -1.20 13.22
N PHE A 229 -1.95 -1.52 11.95
CA PHE A 229 -2.70 -0.70 11.01
C PHE A 229 -3.89 -1.48 10.47
N LEU A 230 -5.11 -0.97 10.69
CA LEU A 230 -6.31 -1.46 10.04
C LEU A 230 -6.63 -0.53 8.86
N ASN A 231 -6.64 -1.08 7.65
CA ASN A 231 -6.90 -0.33 6.43
C ASN A 231 -8.09 -0.91 5.68
N ALA A 232 -8.82 -0.03 5.00
CA ALA A 232 -9.89 -0.42 4.09
C ALA A 232 -9.79 0.35 2.78
N GLY A 233 -10.30 -0.25 1.70
CA GLY A 233 -10.28 0.38 0.38
C GLY A 233 -11.49 0.00 -0.46
N LEU A 234 -11.77 0.86 -1.43
CA LEU A 234 -12.73 0.61 -2.50
C LEU A 234 -11.97 0.66 -3.82
N ARG A 235 -11.91 -0.46 -4.50
CA ARG A 235 -11.31 -0.61 -5.83
C ARG A 235 -12.37 -0.49 -6.89
N TRP A 236 -12.13 0.36 -7.88
CA TRP A 236 -12.97 0.56 -9.04
C TRP A 236 -12.21 0.26 -10.34
N ASN A 237 -12.57 -0.82 -11.01
CA ASN A 237 -12.11 -1.16 -12.35
C ASN A 237 -12.90 -0.34 -13.38
N ILE A 238 -12.33 0.76 -13.86
CA ILE A 238 -12.96 1.65 -14.83
C ILE A 238 -12.91 1.03 -16.23
N ALA A 239 -11.76 0.46 -16.58
CA ALA A 239 -11.51 -0.21 -17.85
C ALA A 239 -10.64 -1.46 -17.62
N GLN A 240 -10.43 -2.28 -18.65
CA GLN A 240 -9.58 -3.47 -18.54
C GLN A 240 -8.15 -3.17 -18.10
N ASN A 241 -7.69 -1.98 -18.42
CA ASN A 241 -6.33 -1.53 -18.16
C ASN A 241 -6.24 -0.35 -17.17
N LEU A 242 -7.38 0.15 -16.65
CA LEU A 242 -7.41 1.28 -15.74
C LEU A 242 -8.21 0.98 -14.48
N LEU A 243 -7.56 1.15 -13.35
CA LEU A 243 -8.09 0.91 -12.02
C LEU A 243 -7.86 2.15 -11.15
N ILE A 244 -8.83 2.49 -10.32
CA ILE A 244 -8.71 3.51 -9.28
C ILE A 244 -9.09 2.87 -7.94
N GLU A 245 -8.33 3.17 -6.90
CA GLU A 245 -8.65 2.81 -5.52
C GLU A 245 -8.74 4.06 -4.66
N VAL A 246 -9.70 4.04 -3.76
CA VAL A 246 -9.79 5.02 -2.67
C VAL A 246 -9.53 4.25 -1.38
N ASN A 247 -8.46 4.59 -0.70
CA ASN A 247 -7.95 3.89 0.46
C ASN A 247 -8.08 4.75 1.71
N PHE A 248 -8.46 4.10 2.80
CA PHE A 248 -8.50 4.65 4.16
C PHE A 248 -7.51 3.85 4.98
N LYS A 249 -6.40 4.48 5.33
CA LYS A 249 -5.35 3.85 6.13
C LYS A 249 -5.51 4.22 7.58
N ASP A 250 -5.19 3.24 8.42
CA ASP A 250 -5.14 3.40 9.86
C ASP A 250 -6.45 3.94 10.47
N ILE A 251 -7.55 3.23 10.19
CA ILE A 251 -8.88 3.61 10.67
C ILE A 251 -9.08 3.42 12.18
N ASN A 252 -8.09 2.90 12.89
CA ASN A 252 -8.11 2.76 14.36
C ASN A 252 -7.62 4.02 15.12
N LEU A 253 -7.30 5.09 14.39
CA LEU A 253 -6.83 6.34 15.00
C LEU A 253 -7.86 6.93 15.96
N ASP A 254 -7.36 7.47 17.09
CA ASP A 254 -8.13 8.32 17.98
C ASP A 254 -8.69 9.55 17.23
N ALA A 255 -9.79 10.10 17.75
CA ALA A 255 -10.65 11.05 17.04
C ALA A 255 -9.97 12.35 16.54
N ASP A 256 -8.77 12.66 17.01
CA ASP A 256 -8.04 13.88 16.66
C ASP A 256 -7.16 13.73 15.40
N ASP A 257 -6.83 12.48 15.00
CA ASP A 257 -6.06 12.20 13.78
C ASP A 257 -6.99 11.63 12.71
N PHE A 258 -7.26 12.39 11.66
CA PHE A 258 -8.03 11.91 10.52
C PHE A 258 -7.33 10.74 9.84
N ALA A 259 -8.06 9.64 9.63
CA ALA A 259 -7.58 8.51 8.85
C ALA A 259 -6.91 8.97 7.56
N ASN A 260 -5.72 8.49 7.31
CA ASN A 260 -4.97 8.81 6.10
C ASN A 260 -5.75 8.33 4.88
N ARG A 261 -6.05 9.23 3.97
CA ARG A 261 -6.74 8.94 2.71
C ARG A 261 -5.73 8.92 1.59
N GLU A 262 -5.80 7.89 0.78
CA GLU A 262 -4.92 7.73 -0.38
C GLU A 262 -5.76 7.42 -1.62
N ILE A 263 -5.28 7.84 -2.76
CA ILE A 263 -5.85 7.47 -4.06
C ILE A 263 -4.76 6.77 -4.85
N LYS A 264 -5.03 5.53 -5.27
CA LYS A 264 -4.16 4.75 -6.13
C LYS A 264 -4.76 4.73 -7.53
N ILE A 265 -3.98 5.08 -8.51
CA ILE A 265 -4.34 5.00 -9.94
C ILE A 265 -3.37 4.01 -10.57
N MET A 266 -3.91 3.00 -11.24
CA MET A 266 -3.11 1.96 -11.86
C MET A 266 -3.52 1.78 -13.32
N TYR A 267 -2.53 1.88 -14.20
CA TYR A 267 -2.67 1.58 -15.63
C TYR A 267 -1.79 0.40 -15.98
N SER A 268 -2.34 -0.58 -16.67
CA SER A 268 -1.64 -1.81 -17.04
C SER A 268 -1.84 -2.12 -18.52
N GLU A 269 -0.77 -2.53 -19.20
CA GLU A 269 -0.84 -2.91 -20.59
C GLU A 269 0.15 -4.04 -20.92
N LYS A 270 -0.19 -4.84 -21.91
CA LYS A 270 0.67 -5.89 -22.47
C LYS A 270 1.39 -5.35 -23.69
N PHE A 271 2.72 -5.53 -23.75
CA PHE A 271 3.58 -5.17 -24.90
C PHE A 271 4.05 -6.37 -25.71
#